data_7704c6df6db6975607ece816b74a6275
#
_entry.id   7704c6df6db6975607ece816b74a6275
#
_cell.length_a   1.000
_cell.length_b   1.000
_cell.length_c   1.000
_cell.angle_alpha   90.00
_cell.angle_beta   90.00
_cell.angle_gamma   90.00
#
_symmetry.space_group_name_H-M   'P 1'
#
loop_
_entity.id
_entity.type
_entity.pdbx_description
1 polymer ?
#
loop_
_entity_poly.entity_id
_entity_poly.type
_entity_poly.pdbx_seq_one_letter_code
_entity_poly.pdbx_strand_id
1 'polypeptide(L)'
;MIRSKSVCVALGCLAFLLLFVKPAHAQHGDWLLGTDGLLSAQQAPEGILYQNLWSWYHASGNSFFQSGNLKCGPLGHLCLSANASANGSLDVFVDQNIFWLVTPFKFLGANYGFLVDVPFAITDASGAAALEPVLNTPRASLGLGTFGTSGASTKGSIGDIYFEPIDLGWHFRQLDAIVSGGFMAPTGPYNQNARLNIGYGHWSGDLGLGGIAYPDRERTWALSIYAHYEIYASQMGRNYTLGDDLPFEWSASKTLDLHNDVFQQLTVGAVGYAQWQTSDNQIGLNPSSNLGQSALATLEHTHMHIYAAGPGMQLLTKFGLFELRYYDEFGTKATPSGQQLMFSVTLAGNPF
;
A
#
# COMPACT_ATOMS: atom_id res chain seq x y z
N MET A 1 -15.99 -10.54 -49.27
CA MET A 1 -16.96 -10.18 -48.22
C MET A 1 -16.36 -10.57 -46.88
N ILE A 2 -15.51 -9.70 -46.31
CA ILE A 2 -14.79 -9.92 -45.04
C ILE A 2 -15.87 -9.87 -43.94
N ARG A 3 -16.01 -10.95 -43.21
CA ARG A 3 -17.07 -11.10 -42.18
C ARG A 3 -16.91 -10.05 -41.10
N SER A 4 -17.83 -9.10 -41.05
CA SER A 4 -17.92 -8.01 -40.08
C SER A 4 -17.87 -8.49 -38.60
N LYS A 5 -18.10 -9.77 -38.38
CA LYS A 5 -18.07 -10.39 -37.04
C LYS A 5 -16.70 -10.39 -36.36
N SER A 6 -15.60 -10.54 -37.11
CA SER A 6 -14.26 -10.56 -36.53
C SER A 6 -13.77 -9.17 -36.08
N VAL A 7 -14.20 -8.13 -36.81
CA VAL A 7 -13.89 -6.73 -36.42
C VAL A 7 -14.71 -6.32 -35.20
N CYS A 8 -15.97 -6.74 -35.12
CA CYS A 8 -16.83 -6.48 -33.97
C CYS A 8 -16.33 -7.21 -32.69
N VAL A 9 -15.78 -8.43 -32.83
CA VAL A 9 -15.21 -9.16 -31.70
C VAL A 9 -13.91 -8.48 -31.21
N ALA A 10 -13.05 -8.03 -32.12
CA ALA A 10 -11.83 -7.31 -31.75
C ALA A 10 -12.14 -5.95 -31.08
N LEU A 11 -13.12 -5.21 -31.62
CA LEU A 11 -13.61 -3.97 -31.02
C LEU A 11 -14.32 -4.20 -29.68
N GLY A 12 -15.06 -5.29 -29.54
CA GLY A 12 -15.70 -5.69 -28.29
C GLY A 12 -14.69 -6.07 -27.19
N CYS A 13 -13.64 -6.81 -27.56
CA CYS A 13 -12.53 -7.12 -26.64
C CYS A 13 -11.73 -5.87 -26.26
N LEU A 14 -11.59 -4.92 -27.20
CA LEU A 14 -10.93 -3.64 -26.98
C LEU A 14 -11.74 -2.76 -26.02
N ALA A 15 -13.06 -2.67 -26.22
CA ALA A 15 -13.96 -1.95 -25.32
C ALA A 15 -14.02 -2.61 -23.93
N PHE A 16 -13.92 -3.95 -23.86
CA PHE A 16 -13.86 -4.70 -22.63
C PHE A 16 -12.56 -4.41 -21.85
N LEU A 17 -11.39 -4.34 -22.52
CA LEU A 17 -10.13 -3.94 -21.91
C LEU A 17 -10.16 -2.49 -21.38
N LEU A 18 -10.80 -1.57 -22.08
CA LEU A 18 -10.94 -0.18 -21.65
C LEU A 18 -11.89 0.00 -20.45
N LEU A 19 -12.84 -0.93 -20.25
CA LEU A 19 -13.74 -0.94 -19.09
C LEU A 19 -13.03 -1.39 -17.80
N PHE A 20 -11.87 -2.05 -17.92
CA PHE A 20 -11.07 -2.53 -16.78
C PHE A 20 -9.87 -1.69 -16.44
N VAL A 21 -9.63 -0.57 -17.15
CA VAL A 21 -8.68 0.47 -16.68
C VAL A 21 -9.33 1.19 -15.50
N LYS A 22 -9.36 0.52 -14.36
CA LYS A 22 -9.70 1.16 -13.09
C LYS A 22 -8.44 1.82 -12.57
N PRO A 23 -8.55 2.98 -11.91
CA PRO A 23 -7.40 3.55 -11.23
C PRO A 23 -6.82 2.48 -10.30
N ALA A 24 -5.54 2.19 -10.47
CA ALA A 24 -4.82 1.37 -9.51
C ALA A 24 -4.95 2.06 -8.15
N HIS A 25 -5.31 1.33 -7.12
CA HIS A 25 -5.13 1.81 -5.77
C HIS A 25 -3.62 2.07 -5.59
N ALA A 26 -3.26 3.18 -4.96
CA ALA A 26 -1.87 3.58 -4.80
C ALA A 26 -1.07 2.62 -3.93
N GLN A 27 -1.76 1.90 -3.07
CA GLN A 27 -1.24 0.82 -2.26
C GLN A 27 -2.16 -0.39 -2.45
N HIS A 28 -1.53 -1.56 -2.49
CA HIS A 28 -2.22 -2.82 -2.49
C HIS A 28 -2.21 -3.31 -1.07
N GLY A 29 -2.95 -3.28 -0.23
CA GLY A 29 -2.94 -3.57 1.19
C GLY A 29 -3.55 -2.47 2.01
N ASP A 30 -4.03 -2.83 3.18
CA ASP A 30 -4.72 -1.93 4.07
C ASP A 30 -3.73 -1.26 5.05
N TRP A 31 -2.57 -1.88 5.29
CA TRP A 31 -1.51 -1.31 6.11
C TRP A 31 -0.84 -0.13 5.42
N LEU A 32 -0.82 1.04 6.07
CA LEU A 32 -0.08 2.19 5.54
C LEU A 32 1.42 1.99 5.77
N LEU A 33 2.13 1.62 4.71
CA LEU A 33 3.57 1.38 4.74
C LEU A 33 4.35 2.59 5.25
N GLY A 34 5.34 2.33 6.12
CA GLY A 34 6.16 3.36 6.75
C GLY A 34 5.60 3.89 8.06
N THR A 35 4.48 3.38 8.57
CA THR A 35 3.83 3.85 9.80
C THR A 35 4.70 3.60 11.04
N ASP A 36 5.42 2.49 11.11
CA ASP A 36 6.15 2.07 12.32
C ASP A 36 7.46 2.82 12.59
N GLY A 37 8.12 3.32 11.55
CA GLY A 37 9.23 4.25 11.69
C GLY A 37 10.55 3.68 12.21
N LEU A 38 11.31 4.55 12.92
CA LEU A 38 12.70 4.27 13.33
C LEU A 38 12.85 3.16 14.37
N LEU A 39 11.83 2.90 15.14
CA LEU A 39 11.80 1.84 16.15
C LEU A 39 10.59 0.94 15.88
N SER A 40 10.38 0.60 14.61
CA SER A 40 9.36 -0.38 14.20
C SER A 40 9.46 -1.63 15.10
N ALA A 41 8.34 -2.20 15.49
CA ALA A 41 8.26 -3.30 16.45
C ALA A 41 8.61 -2.95 17.91
N GLN A 42 8.65 -1.67 18.30
CA GLN A 42 8.71 -1.28 19.70
C GLN A 42 7.30 -1.09 20.24
N GLN A 43 6.88 -1.96 21.16
CA GLN A 43 5.67 -1.66 21.91
C GLN A 43 5.87 -0.37 22.72
N ALA A 44 4.85 0.46 22.74
CA ALA A 44 4.81 1.67 23.55
C ALA A 44 5.00 1.37 25.07
N PRO A 45 5.49 2.32 25.87
CA PRO A 45 5.53 2.15 27.32
C PRO A 45 4.13 2.04 27.92
N GLU A 46 4.03 1.44 29.12
CA GLU A 46 2.76 1.35 29.85
C GLU A 46 2.11 2.73 30.00
N GLY A 47 0.82 2.82 29.65
CA GLY A 47 0.06 4.06 29.68
C GLY A 47 -0.85 4.23 28.48
N ILE A 48 -1.39 5.44 28.35
CA ILE A 48 -2.14 5.87 27.16
C ILE A 48 -1.22 6.69 26.29
N LEU A 49 -1.13 6.34 25.01
CA LEU A 49 -0.42 7.11 24.02
C LEU A 49 -1.39 7.55 22.94
N TYR A 50 -1.19 8.77 22.49
CA TYR A 50 -1.82 9.32 21.29
C TYR A 50 -0.74 9.71 20.32
N GLN A 51 -0.80 9.17 19.12
CA GLN A 51 0.04 9.58 18.00
C GLN A 51 -0.82 10.19 16.91
N ASN A 52 -0.43 11.36 16.47
CA ASN A 52 -0.93 11.93 15.24
C ASN A 52 0.17 11.82 14.18
N LEU A 53 -0.14 11.16 13.08
CA LEU A 53 0.80 10.90 11.99
C LEU A 53 0.25 11.44 10.69
N TRP A 54 1.01 12.32 10.04
CA TRP A 54 0.72 12.85 8.72
C TRP A 54 1.64 12.22 7.68
N SER A 55 1.03 11.75 6.61
CA SER A 55 1.72 11.20 5.45
C SER A 55 1.35 11.96 4.19
N TRP A 56 2.34 12.34 3.41
CA TRP A 56 2.20 12.89 2.06
C TRP A 56 2.86 11.92 1.10
N TYR A 57 2.07 11.35 0.22
CA TYR A 57 2.52 10.46 -0.84
C TYR A 57 2.30 11.11 -2.19
N HIS A 58 3.31 11.06 -3.04
CA HIS A 58 3.25 11.52 -4.42
C HIS A 58 3.83 10.46 -5.35
N ALA A 59 3.04 10.05 -6.35
CA ALA A 59 3.51 9.19 -7.44
C ALA A 59 3.08 9.79 -8.78
N SER A 60 3.99 9.75 -9.76
CA SER A 60 3.70 10.24 -11.11
C SER A 60 4.50 9.49 -12.15
N GLY A 61 4.01 9.45 -13.37
CA GLY A 61 4.70 8.89 -14.52
C GLY A 61 3.98 7.74 -15.20
N ASN A 62 4.73 6.99 -16.00
CA ASN A 62 4.23 5.85 -16.78
C ASN A 62 4.25 4.53 -15.97
N SER A 63 4.36 4.59 -14.67
CA SER A 63 4.53 3.43 -13.78
C SER A 63 3.25 2.63 -13.60
N PHE A 64 2.11 3.18 -13.97
CA PHE A 64 0.80 2.61 -13.69
C PHE A 64 0.40 1.44 -14.59
N PHE A 65 1.05 1.28 -15.79
CA PHE A 65 0.65 0.24 -16.74
C PHE A 65 1.79 -0.19 -17.66
N GLN A 66 1.91 -1.48 -17.91
CA GLN A 66 2.82 -2.01 -18.92
C GLN A 66 2.21 -1.95 -20.31
N SER A 67 2.99 -1.55 -21.31
CA SER A 67 2.58 -1.67 -22.72
C SER A 67 2.47 -3.15 -23.12
N GLY A 68 1.33 -3.56 -23.64
CA GLY A 68 1.08 -4.91 -24.13
C GLY A 68 1.02 -4.97 -25.66
N ASN A 69 1.64 -5.99 -26.25
CA ASN A 69 1.47 -6.32 -27.67
C ASN A 69 0.54 -7.53 -27.81
N LEU A 70 -0.61 -7.35 -28.46
CA LEU A 70 -1.52 -8.44 -28.80
C LEU A 70 -1.02 -9.15 -30.04
N LYS A 71 -0.67 -10.44 -29.93
CA LYS A 71 -0.27 -11.26 -31.08
C LYS A 71 -1.47 -11.96 -31.72
N CYS A 72 -1.39 -12.13 -33.02
CA CYS A 72 -2.49 -12.56 -33.87
C CYS A 72 -2.72 -14.07 -33.98
N GLY A 73 -3.96 -14.42 -34.33
CA GLY A 73 -4.44 -15.76 -34.54
C GLY A 73 -4.04 -16.41 -35.91
N PRO A 74 -4.60 -17.56 -36.25
CA PRO A 74 -4.06 -18.55 -37.19
C PRO A 74 -4.05 -18.18 -38.68
N LEU A 75 -4.35 -16.98 -39.08
CA LEU A 75 -4.34 -16.50 -40.46
C LEU A 75 -3.03 -15.82 -40.88
N GLY A 76 -1.91 -16.18 -40.30
CA GLY A 76 -0.49 -15.92 -40.70
C GLY A 76 -0.10 -14.63 -41.40
N HIS A 77 -1.01 -13.83 -41.92
CA HIS A 77 -0.73 -12.66 -42.75
C HIS A 77 -1.36 -11.34 -42.29
N LEU A 78 -2.19 -11.37 -41.29
CA LEU A 78 -2.82 -10.19 -40.71
C LEU A 78 -2.58 -10.18 -39.19
N CYS A 79 -1.78 -9.25 -38.71
CA CYS A 79 -1.47 -9.12 -37.30
C CYS A 79 -2.01 -7.82 -36.74
N LEU A 80 -2.88 -7.92 -35.73
CA LEU A 80 -3.30 -6.78 -34.93
C LEU A 80 -2.35 -6.68 -33.74
N SER A 81 -1.60 -5.60 -33.64
CA SER A 81 -0.89 -5.20 -32.43
C SER A 81 -1.55 -3.96 -31.86
N ALA A 82 -1.39 -3.74 -30.58
CA ALA A 82 -1.83 -2.52 -29.96
C ALA A 82 -0.76 -2.04 -28.98
N ASN A 83 -0.43 -0.78 -29.04
CA ASN A 83 0.36 -0.12 -28.01
C ASN A 83 -0.61 0.50 -27.01
N ALA A 84 -0.49 0.11 -25.76
CA ALA A 84 -1.20 0.74 -24.67
C ALA A 84 -0.21 1.64 -23.92
N SER A 85 -0.59 2.88 -23.73
CA SER A 85 0.13 3.81 -22.86
C SER A 85 -0.81 4.32 -21.80
N ALA A 86 -0.30 4.49 -20.62
CA ALA A 86 -1.01 5.18 -19.57
C ALA A 86 -0.02 6.05 -18.80
N ASN A 87 -0.47 7.21 -18.41
CA ASN A 87 0.23 8.10 -17.52
C ASN A 87 -0.75 8.59 -16.46
N GLY A 88 -0.23 8.97 -15.32
CA GLY A 88 -1.05 9.50 -14.27
C GLY A 88 -0.23 10.10 -13.14
N SER A 89 -0.91 10.79 -12.26
CA SER A 89 -0.40 11.26 -10.98
C SER A 89 -1.36 10.87 -9.87
N LEU A 90 -0.80 10.64 -8.72
CA LEU A 90 -1.52 10.33 -7.50
C LEU A 90 -0.87 11.09 -6.35
N ASP A 91 -1.66 11.92 -5.71
CA ASP A 91 -1.30 12.63 -4.50
C ASP A 91 -2.22 12.16 -3.38
N VAL A 92 -1.65 11.65 -2.30
CA VAL A 92 -2.40 11.19 -1.13
C VAL A 92 -1.87 11.88 0.11
N PHE A 93 -2.75 12.50 0.85
CA PHE A 93 -2.50 12.98 2.20
C PHE A 93 -3.31 12.11 3.17
N VAL A 94 -2.66 11.59 4.19
CA VAL A 94 -3.31 10.83 5.27
C VAL A 94 -2.94 11.48 6.60
N ASP A 95 -3.95 11.64 7.44
CA ASP A 95 -3.85 12.04 8.84
C ASP A 95 -4.38 10.88 9.70
N GLN A 96 -3.46 10.10 10.31
CA GLN A 96 -3.79 9.00 11.21
C GLN A 96 -3.84 9.49 12.65
N ASN A 97 -4.89 9.10 13.35
CA ASN A 97 -5.08 9.36 14.76
C ASN A 97 -5.04 8.03 15.51
N ILE A 98 -3.88 7.70 16.06
CA ILE A 98 -3.57 6.41 16.65
C ILE A 98 -3.62 6.52 18.17
N PHE A 99 -4.42 5.68 18.80
CA PHE A 99 -4.58 5.58 20.24
C PHE A 99 -4.10 4.22 20.71
N TRP A 100 -3.05 4.20 21.55
CA TRP A 100 -2.58 3.00 22.23
C TRP A 100 -2.93 3.03 23.71
N LEU A 101 -3.32 1.88 24.22
CA LEU A 101 -3.31 1.62 25.65
C LEU A 101 -2.45 0.39 25.92
N VAL A 102 -1.33 0.57 26.60
CA VAL A 102 -0.50 -0.52 27.11
C VAL A 102 -0.75 -0.66 28.60
N THR A 103 -1.24 -1.82 28.99
CA THR A 103 -1.64 -2.10 30.37
C THR A 103 -0.47 -2.65 31.19
N PRO A 104 -0.50 -2.53 32.53
CA PRO A 104 0.45 -3.24 33.41
C PRO A 104 0.19 -4.75 33.48
N PHE A 105 -0.89 -5.24 32.87
CA PHE A 105 -1.21 -6.67 32.82
C PHE A 105 -0.23 -7.39 31.88
N LYS A 106 0.28 -8.53 32.34
CA LYS A 106 1.21 -9.36 31.56
C LYS A 106 0.57 -10.67 31.14
N PHE A 107 0.69 -10.99 29.87
CA PHE A 107 0.30 -12.28 29.30
C PHE A 107 1.53 -13.01 28.75
N LEU A 108 1.81 -14.20 29.23
CA LEU A 108 3.01 -14.97 28.88
C LEU A 108 4.34 -14.17 29.04
N GLY A 109 4.36 -13.24 30.00
CA GLY A 109 5.51 -12.36 30.25
C GLY A 109 5.56 -11.11 29.38
N ALA A 110 4.73 -10.99 28.36
CA ALA A 110 4.56 -9.78 27.55
C ALA A 110 3.66 -8.77 28.25
N ASN A 111 3.92 -7.49 28.04
CA ASN A 111 2.93 -6.44 28.33
C ASN A 111 1.78 -6.55 27.32
N TYR A 112 0.55 -6.40 27.79
CA TYR A 112 -0.62 -6.43 26.92
C TYR A 112 -1.07 -5.01 26.60
N GLY A 113 -1.27 -4.75 25.33
CA GLY A 113 -1.82 -3.51 24.81
C GLY A 113 -2.91 -3.74 23.79
N PHE A 114 -3.54 -2.65 23.40
CA PHE A 114 -4.40 -2.59 22.23
C PHE A 114 -4.31 -1.21 21.57
N LEU A 115 -4.67 -1.14 20.29
CA LEU A 115 -4.56 0.06 19.48
C LEU A 115 -5.84 0.28 18.65
N VAL A 116 -6.17 1.55 18.42
CA VAL A 116 -7.18 1.98 17.45
C VAL A 116 -6.60 3.09 16.61
N ASP A 117 -6.67 2.96 15.28
CA ASP A 117 -6.30 4.02 14.32
C ASP A 117 -7.54 4.52 13.57
N VAL A 118 -7.71 5.84 13.57
CA VAL A 118 -8.78 6.54 12.87
C VAL A 118 -8.17 7.47 11.82
N PRO A 119 -8.05 7.02 10.54
CA PRO A 119 -7.43 7.81 9.50
C PRO A 119 -8.41 8.76 8.83
N PHE A 120 -7.90 9.93 8.41
CA PHE A 120 -8.52 10.82 7.44
C PHE A 120 -7.62 10.90 6.21
N ALA A 121 -8.20 10.78 5.02
CA ALA A 121 -7.42 10.83 3.80
C ALA A 121 -8.00 11.84 2.81
N ILE A 122 -7.09 12.50 2.08
CA ILE A 122 -7.41 13.28 0.89
C ILE A 122 -6.59 12.70 -0.24
N THR A 123 -7.26 12.30 -1.30
CA THR A 123 -6.62 11.71 -2.48
C THR A 123 -6.99 12.52 -3.71
N ASP A 124 -5.98 12.92 -4.46
CA ASP A 124 -6.10 13.52 -5.78
C ASP A 124 -5.44 12.58 -6.80
N ALA A 125 -6.24 12.08 -7.73
CA ALA A 125 -5.78 11.17 -8.76
C ALA A 125 -6.14 11.72 -10.14
N SER A 126 -5.15 11.78 -11.01
CA SER A 126 -5.36 12.11 -12.43
C SER A 126 -4.70 11.06 -13.31
N GLY A 127 -5.23 10.87 -14.51
CA GLY A 127 -4.63 9.94 -15.44
C GLY A 127 -5.22 10.02 -16.81
N ALA A 128 -4.43 9.55 -17.78
CA ALA A 128 -4.85 9.32 -19.14
C ALA A 128 -4.35 7.96 -19.61
N ALA A 129 -5.20 7.23 -20.30
CA ALA A 129 -4.83 5.98 -20.96
C ALA A 129 -5.15 6.10 -22.44
N ALA A 130 -4.24 5.64 -23.27
CA ALA A 130 -4.41 5.60 -24.71
C ALA A 130 -4.08 4.21 -25.25
N LEU A 131 -4.83 3.79 -26.24
CA LEU A 131 -4.65 2.56 -26.98
C LEU A 131 -4.51 2.89 -28.46
N GLU A 132 -3.44 2.44 -29.06
CA GLU A 132 -3.13 2.62 -30.46
C GLU A 132 -3.08 1.27 -31.17
N PRO A 133 -4.21 0.77 -31.69
CA PRO A 133 -4.21 -0.45 -32.45
C PRO A 133 -3.57 -0.25 -33.82
N VAL A 134 -2.71 -1.19 -34.21
CA VAL A 134 -1.99 -1.21 -35.46
C VAL A 134 -2.26 -2.52 -36.19
N LEU A 135 -2.82 -2.43 -37.38
CA LEU A 135 -2.99 -3.56 -38.27
C LEU A 135 -1.71 -3.75 -39.08
N ASN A 136 -1.02 -4.84 -38.84
CA ASN A 136 0.19 -5.21 -39.54
C ASN A 136 -0.12 -6.23 -40.66
N THR A 137 0.29 -5.91 -41.86
CA THR A 137 0.27 -6.81 -43.02
C THR A 137 1.71 -7.05 -43.48
N PRO A 138 1.99 -8.09 -44.29
CA PRO A 138 3.35 -8.35 -44.81
C PRO A 138 3.96 -7.21 -45.62
N ARG A 139 3.14 -6.23 -46.03
CA ARG A 139 3.56 -5.12 -46.90
C ARG A 139 3.36 -3.73 -46.30
N ALA A 140 2.59 -3.60 -45.22
CA ALA A 140 2.32 -2.29 -44.62
C ALA A 140 1.77 -2.43 -43.20
N SER A 141 1.99 -1.43 -42.36
CA SER A 141 1.33 -1.24 -41.05
C SER A 141 0.38 -0.08 -41.16
N LEU A 142 -0.88 -0.28 -40.74
CA LEU A 142 -1.93 0.72 -40.73
C LEU A 142 -2.37 1.00 -39.29
N GLY A 143 -2.15 2.23 -38.82
CA GLY A 143 -2.71 2.69 -37.56
C GLY A 143 -4.22 2.85 -37.66
N LEU A 144 -4.96 2.30 -36.71
CA LEU A 144 -6.43 2.36 -36.68
C LEU A 144 -6.96 3.56 -35.85
N GLY A 145 -6.08 4.49 -35.52
CA GLY A 145 -6.39 5.65 -34.70
C GLY A 145 -6.03 5.45 -33.24
N THR A 146 -6.09 6.53 -32.46
CA THR A 146 -5.84 6.53 -31.00
C THR A 146 -7.17 6.56 -30.28
N PHE A 147 -7.40 5.61 -29.39
CA PHE A 147 -8.56 5.57 -28.49
C PHE A 147 -8.03 5.88 -27.09
N GLY A 148 -8.55 6.92 -26.44
CA GLY A 148 -8.06 7.33 -25.13
C GLY A 148 -9.18 7.77 -24.20
N THR A 149 -8.90 7.72 -22.93
CA THR A 149 -9.72 8.30 -21.87
C THR A 149 -8.81 9.04 -20.91
N SER A 150 -9.31 10.14 -20.35
CA SER A 150 -8.62 10.88 -19.30
C SER A 150 -9.61 11.26 -18.21
N GLY A 151 -9.12 11.51 -17.02
CA GLY A 151 -9.94 11.95 -15.91
C GLY A 151 -9.10 12.36 -14.72
N ALA A 152 -9.69 13.23 -13.90
CA ALA A 152 -9.17 13.60 -12.61
C ALA A 152 -10.28 13.46 -11.56
N SER A 153 -9.92 13.16 -10.33
CA SER A 153 -10.85 13.05 -9.21
C SER A 153 -10.13 13.35 -7.91
N THR A 154 -10.73 14.22 -7.12
CA THR A 154 -10.27 14.53 -5.75
C THR A 154 -11.34 14.09 -4.77
N LYS A 155 -10.94 13.44 -3.70
CA LYS A 155 -11.84 12.97 -2.64
C LYS A 155 -11.16 13.06 -1.28
N GLY A 156 -11.91 13.52 -0.28
CA GLY A 156 -11.47 13.56 1.12
C GLY A 156 -12.55 13.02 2.04
N SER A 157 -12.17 12.20 2.99
CA SER A 157 -13.06 11.61 4.00
C SER A 157 -12.28 10.91 5.11
N ILE A 158 -13.00 10.45 6.14
CA ILE A 158 -12.53 9.42 7.05
C ILE A 158 -12.26 8.14 6.25
N GLY A 159 -11.18 7.43 6.58
CA GLY A 159 -10.83 6.12 6.02
C GLY A 159 -11.45 4.95 6.78
N ASP A 160 -10.95 3.78 6.52
CA ASP A 160 -11.31 2.57 7.26
C ASP A 160 -10.58 2.54 8.59
N ILE A 161 -11.31 2.21 9.67
CA ILE A 161 -10.77 2.22 11.03
C ILE A 161 -10.09 0.89 11.30
N TYR A 162 -8.85 0.95 11.77
CA TYR A 162 -8.08 -0.20 12.19
C TYR A 162 -8.18 -0.41 13.71
N PHE A 163 -8.37 -1.66 14.10
CA PHE A 163 -8.39 -2.11 15.47
C PHE A 163 -7.38 -3.22 15.68
N GLU A 164 -6.51 -3.07 16.66
CA GLU A 164 -5.54 -4.08 17.07
C GLU A 164 -5.81 -4.48 18.53
N PRO A 165 -6.68 -5.48 18.76
CA PRO A 165 -7.03 -5.95 20.09
C PRO A 165 -5.91 -6.74 20.76
N ILE A 166 -4.90 -7.16 20.02
CA ILE A 166 -3.77 -7.93 20.53
C ILE A 166 -2.49 -7.19 20.17
N ASP A 167 -1.81 -6.69 21.18
CA ASP A 167 -0.48 -6.12 21.12
C ASP A 167 0.31 -6.64 22.33
N LEU A 168 1.23 -7.58 22.08
CA LEU A 168 2.02 -8.27 23.10
C LEU A 168 3.50 -7.93 22.91
N GLY A 169 4.07 -7.14 23.85
CA GLY A 169 5.47 -6.73 23.83
C GLY A 169 6.32 -7.37 24.92
N TRP A 170 7.44 -7.96 24.54
CA TRP A 170 8.48 -8.46 25.45
C TRP A 170 9.70 -7.56 25.39
N HIS A 171 10.19 -7.14 26.55
CA HIS A 171 11.34 -6.26 26.68
C HIS A 171 12.48 -7.00 27.40
N PHE A 172 13.49 -7.40 26.63
CA PHE A 172 14.69 -8.03 27.15
C PHE A 172 15.86 -7.02 27.15
N ARG A 173 16.98 -7.40 27.70
CA ARG A 173 18.12 -6.49 27.85
C ARG A 173 18.65 -5.94 26.52
N GLN A 174 18.72 -6.74 25.47
CA GLN A 174 19.27 -6.36 24.15
C GLN A 174 18.34 -6.76 22.99
N LEU A 175 17.09 -7.05 23.31
CA LEU A 175 16.07 -7.46 22.33
C LEU A 175 14.72 -7.01 22.85
N ASP A 176 13.92 -6.38 22.00
CA ASP A 176 12.48 -6.26 22.18
C ASP A 176 11.80 -7.13 21.12
N ALA A 177 10.65 -7.68 21.45
CA ALA A 177 9.85 -8.47 20.52
C ALA A 177 8.38 -8.09 20.66
N ILE A 178 7.66 -8.14 19.55
CA ILE A 178 6.23 -7.83 19.50
C ILE A 178 5.49 -8.88 18.68
N VAL A 179 4.28 -9.20 19.11
CA VAL A 179 3.27 -9.92 18.35
C VAL A 179 1.99 -9.13 18.42
N SER A 180 1.42 -8.81 17.27
CA SER A 180 0.15 -8.11 17.19
C SER A 180 -0.87 -8.89 16.37
N GLY A 181 -2.13 -8.52 16.53
CA GLY A 181 -3.21 -9.04 15.70
C GLY A 181 -4.37 -8.06 15.67
N GLY A 182 -4.76 -7.69 14.46
CA GLY A 182 -5.74 -6.65 14.21
C GLY A 182 -6.67 -6.95 13.05
N PHE A 183 -7.55 -6.00 12.81
CA PHE A 183 -8.45 -6.01 11.68
C PHE A 183 -8.85 -4.59 11.29
N MET A 184 -9.09 -4.37 10.02
CA MET A 184 -9.64 -3.13 9.49
C MET A 184 -11.12 -3.30 9.18
N ALA A 185 -11.94 -2.36 9.67
CA ALA A 185 -13.36 -2.32 9.43
C ALA A 185 -13.67 -1.35 8.28
N PRO A 186 -14.52 -1.71 7.30
CA PRO A 186 -14.87 -0.87 6.15
C PRO A 186 -15.82 0.26 6.57
N THR A 187 -15.32 1.22 7.34
CA THR A 187 -16.06 2.39 7.85
C THR A 187 -15.97 3.60 6.94
N GLY A 188 -14.95 3.65 6.09
CA GLY A 188 -14.77 4.70 5.09
C GLY A 188 -15.79 4.61 3.95
N PRO A 189 -16.14 5.74 3.33
CA PRO A 189 -17.13 5.76 2.25
C PRO A 189 -16.61 5.01 1.02
N TYR A 190 -17.32 3.97 0.65
CA TYR A 190 -17.05 3.13 -0.50
C TYR A 190 -18.26 3.08 -1.46
N ASN A 191 -18.00 3.22 -2.74
CA ASN A 191 -18.98 3.03 -3.81
C ASN A 191 -18.33 2.25 -4.96
N GLN A 192 -18.83 1.06 -5.23
CA GLN A 192 -18.33 0.17 -6.29
C GLN A 192 -18.27 0.80 -7.69
N ASN A 193 -19.07 1.83 -7.95
CA ASN A 193 -19.14 2.53 -9.24
C ASN A 193 -18.31 3.83 -9.26
N ALA A 194 -17.76 4.27 -8.13
CA ALA A 194 -16.91 5.44 -8.08
C ALA A 194 -15.55 5.17 -8.72
N ARG A 195 -14.97 6.22 -9.33
CA ARG A 195 -13.60 6.17 -9.86
C ARG A 195 -12.54 6.17 -8.75
N LEU A 196 -12.85 6.80 -7.63
CA LEU A 196 -11.97 6.95 -6.48
C LEU A 196 -12.78 6.69 -5.21
N ASN A 197 -12.24 5.91 -4.30
CA ASN A 197 -12.77 5.67 -2.98
C ASN A 197 -11.70 5.99 -1.93
N ILE A 198 -12.10 6.42 -0.75
CA ILE A 198 -11.23 6.53 0.42
C ILE A 198 -11.29 5.21 1.20
N GLY A 199 -12.49 4.67 1.46
CA GLY A 199 -12.63 3.35 2.04
C GLY A 199 -12.39 2.22 1.02
N TYR A 200 -11.83 1.12 1.47
CA TYR A 200 -11.53 -0.07 0.65
C TYR A 200 -12.75 -0.90 0.33
N GLY A 201 -13.78 -0.83 1.22
CA GLY A 201 -15.04 -1.55 1.04
C GLY A 201 -14.94 -3.05 1.28
N HIS A 202 -13.99 -3.50 2.09
CA HIS A 202 -13.86 -4.87 2.58
C HIS A 202 -13.33 -4.88 4.00
N TRP A 203 -13.50 -5.99 4.69
CA TRP A 203 -12.82 -6.29 5.94
C TRP A 203 -11.46 -6.87 5.63
N SER A 204 -10.45 -6.53 6.40
CA SER A 204 -9.18 -7.23 6.42
C SER A 204 -8.79 -7.63 7.84
N GLY A 205 -7.97 -8.65 7.94
CA GLY A 205 -7.34 -9.05 9.18
C GLY A 205 -5.84 -9.05 9.00
N ASP A 206 -5.10 -8.70 10.06
CA ASP A 206 -3.65 -8.75 10.03
C ASP A 206 -3.07 -9.46 11.25
N LEU A 207 -1.87 -10.02 11.06
CA LEU A 207 -1.05 -10.62 12.11
C LEU A 207 0.37 -10.08 11.99
N GLY A 208 0.82 -9.36 13.02
CA GLY A 208 2.14 -8.76 13.10
C GLY A 208 3.12 -9.55 13.94
N LEU A 209 4.37 -9.60 13.48
CA LEU A 209 5.51 -10.16 14.20
C LEU A 209 6.75 -9.32 13.98
N GLY A 210 7.39 -8.90 15.07
CA GLY A 210 8.56 -8.05 14.94
C GLY A 210 9.51 -8.08 16.14
N GLY A 211 10.61 -7.36 16.00
CA GLY A 211 11.56 -7.19 17.09
C GLY A 211 12.64 -6.17 16.77
N ILE A 212 13.29 -5.73 17.84
CA ILE A 212 14.42 -4.78 17.80
C ILE A 212 15.61 -5.41 18.49
N ALA A 213 16.71 -5.54 17.78
CA ALA A 213 17.99 -5.93 18.35
C ALA A 213 18.81 -4.69 18.70
N TYR A 214 19.39 -4.68 19.90
CA TYR A 214 20.29 -3.63 20.38
C TYR A 214 21.72 -4.19 20.49
N PRO A 215 22.60 -3.92 19.49
CA PRO A 215 23.96 -4.46 19.47
C PRO A 215 24.83 -4.02 20.63
N ASP A 216 24.58 -2.84 21.19
CA ASP A 216 25.31 -2.29 22.33
C ASP A 216 24.50 -2.37 23.64
N ARG A 217 25.23 -2.37 24.76
CA ARG A 217 24.62 -2.52 26.09
C ARG A 217 23.78 -1.29 26.50
N GLU A 218 24.14 -0.16 26.01
CA GLU A 218 23.52 1.15 26.25
C GLU A 218 22.25 1.32 25.41
N ARG A 219 21.93 0.37 24.50
CA ARG A 219 20.80 0.40 23.57
C ARG A 219 20.78 1.67 22.70
N THR A 220 21.96 2.17 22.34
CA THR A 220 22.08 3.36 21.49
C THR A 220 22.00 3.03 20.00
N TRP A 221 22.33 1.80 19.59
CA TRP A 221 22.05 1.25 18.26
C TRP A 221 20.82 0.37 18.29
N ALA A 222 19.95 0.53 17.30
CA ALA A 222 18.76 -0.30 17.14
C ALA A 222 18.67 -0.79 15.69
N LEU A 223 18.40 -2.08 15.53
CA LEU A 223 18.07 -2.73 14.26
C LEU A 223 16.69 -3.35 14.42
N SER A 224 15.71 -2.81 13.74
CA SER A 224 14.32 -3.25 13.86
C SER A 224 13.78 -3.88 12.59
N ILE A 225 12.82 -4.74 12.79
CA ILE A 225 12.10 -5.44 11.73
C ILE A 225 10.68 -5.73 12.23
N TYR A 226 9.68 -5.41 11.41
CA TYR A 226 8.29 -5.72 11.69
C TYR A 226 7.60 -6.17 10.41
N ALA A 227 7.02 -7.36 10.44
CA ALA A 227 6.31 -7.95 9.33
C ALA A 227 4.86 -8.18 9.72
N HIS A 228 3.96 -7.90 8.81
CA HIS A 228 2.53 -8.17 8.93
C HIS A 228 2.12 -9.18 7.87
N TYR A 229 1.11 -9.96 8.13
CA TYR A 229 0.45 -10.79 7.14
C TYR A 229 -1.01 -10.39 7.08
N GLU A 230 -1.42 -9.85 5.93
CA GLU A 230 -2.75 -9.31 5.70
C GLU A 230 -3.59 -10.27 4.85
N ILE A 231 -4.84 -10.49 5.29
CA ILE A 231 -5.85 -11.27 4.59
C ILE A 231 -7.09 -10.42 4.34
N TYR A 232 -7.75 -10.62 3.21
CA TYR A 232 -8.83 -9.76 2.76
C TYR A 232 -10.13 -10.52 2.54
N ALA A 233 -11.24 -9.93 2.98
CA ALA A 233 -12.56 -10.38 2.58
C ALA A 233 -12.95 -9.83 1.19
N SER A 234 -13.98 -10.38 0.60
CA SER A 234 -14.51 -9.89 -0.68
C SER A 234 -15.01 -8.45 -0.58
N GLN A 235 -14.71 -7.67 -1.60
CA GLN A 235 -15.08 -6.25 -1.68
C GLN A 235 -16.60 -6.10 -1.82
N MET A 236 -17.20 -5.18 -1.08
CA MET A 236 -18.64 -4.92 -1.06
C MET A 236 -19.19 -4.61 -2.48
N GLY A 237 -20.24 -5.29 -2.86
CA GLY A 237 -20.89 -5.11 -4.15
C GLY A 237 -20.10 -5.59 -5.37
N ARG A 238 -18.97 -6.26 -5.16
CA ARG A 238 -18.15 -6.87 -6.22
C ARG A 238 -17.80 -8.30 -5.87
N ASN A 239 -17.71 -9.14 -6.89
CA ASN A 239 -17.12 -10.48 -6.75
C ASN A 239 -15.61 -10.39 -7.01
N TYR A 240 -14.92 -9.72 -6.10
CA TYR A 240 -13.49 -9.45 -6.15
C TYR A 240 -12.91 -9.53 -4.75
N THR A 241 -11.84 -10.30 -4.60
CA THR A 241 -11.06 -10.40 -3.37
C THR A 241 -9.60 -10.18 -3.72
N LEU A 242 -8.91 -9.31 -2.99
CA LEU A 242 -7.47 -9.12 -3.09
C LEU A 242 -6.74 -10.39 -2.66
N GLY A 243 -5.61 -10.66 -3.28
CA GLY A 243 -4.66 -11.65 -2.76
C GLY A 243 -3.99 -11.14 -1.49
N ASP A 244 -3.64 -12.06 -0.59
CA ASP A 244 -3.00 -11.74 0.69
C ASP A 244 -1.66 -11.05 0.49
N ASP A 245 -1.31 -10.18 1.42
CA ASP A 245 -0.08 -9.39 1.39
C ASP A 245 0.84 -9.66 2.60
N LEU A 246 2.11 -9.44 2.38
CA LEU A 246 3.16 -9.44 3.40
C LEU A 246 3.87 -8.08 3.38
N PRO A 247 3.34 -7.05 4.05
CA PRO A 247 4.08 -5.84 4.36
C PRO A 247 5.17 -6.10 5.40
N PHE A 248 6.26 -5.36 5.26
CA PHE A 248 7.45 -5.51 6.06
C PHE A 248 8.14 -4.16 6.21
N GLU A 249 8.38 -3.74 7.45
CA GLU A 249 9.13 -2.53 7.77
C GLU A 249 10.44 -2.84 8.47
N TRP A 250 11.44 -2.03 8.24
CA TRP A 250 12.75 -2.15 8.88
C TRP A 250 13.39 -0.81 9.17
N SER A 251 14.24 -0.78 10.18
CA SER A 251 15.08 0.37 10.44
C SER A 251 16.45 0.00 10.99
N ALA A 252 17.41 0.91 10.81
CA ALA A 252 18.72 0.87 11.45
C ALA A 252 19.03 2.27 11.97
N SER A 253 19.12 2.43 13.28
CA SER A 253 19.18 3.74 13.89
C SER A 253 20.21 3.86 15.01
N LYS A 254 20.60 5.10 15.30
CA LYS A 254 21.47 5.50 16.39
C LYS A 254 20.81 6.58 17.21
N THR A 255 20.69 6.34 18.51
CA THR A 255 20.20 7.31 19.50
C THR A 255 21.36 8.04 20.16
N LEU A 256 21.26 9.35 20.24
CA LEU A 256 22.17 10.26 20.87
C LEU A 256 21.46 10.91 22.06
N ASP A 257 22.06 10.83 23.25
CA ASP A 257 21.57 11.55 24.42
C ASP A 257 22.06 13.02 24.34
N LEU A 258 21.13 13.95 24.35
CA LEU A 258 21.42 15.38 24.23
C LEU A 258 21.75 16.05 25.57
N HIS A 259 21.57 15.33 26.69
CA HIS A 259 21.84 15.83 28.05
C HIS A 259 21.17 17.19 28.34
N ASN A 260 19.96 17.38 27.85
CA ASN A 260 19.19 18.61 27.93
C ASN A 260 17.77 18.32 28.50
N ASP A 261 17.30 19.20 29.39
CA ASP A 261 15.98 19.00 30.05
C ASP A 261 14.79 19.10 29.10
N VAL A 262 14.93 19.76 27.96
CA VAL A 262 13.86 19.93 26.96
C VAL A 262 14.02 18.93 25.83
N PHE A 263 15.21 18.84 25.24
CA PHE A 263 15.56 17.94 24.14
C PHE A 263 16.38 16.78 24.72
N GLN A 264 15.73 15.66 24.94
CA GLN A 264 16.34 14.56 25.70
C GLN A 264 17.19 13.66 24.82
N GLN A 265 16.62 13.19 23.70
CA GLN A 265 17.28 12.25 22.79
C GLN A 265 17.01 12.60 21.35
N LEU A 266 18.02 12.40 20.50
CA LEU A 266 17.92 12.46 19.05
C LEU A 266 18.27 11.08 18.49
N THR A 267 17.33 10.45 17.79
CA THR A 267 17.58 9.22 17.05
C THR A 267 17.61 9.54 15.56
N VAL A 268 18.64 9.07 14.87
CA VAL A 268 18.78 9.21 13.42
C VAL A 268 19.08 7.86 12.79
N GLY A 269 18.60 7.64 11.59
CA GLY A 269 18.80 6.34 10.96
C GLY A 269 18.27 6.25 9.53
N ALA A 270 18.33 5.02 9.02
CA ALA A 270 17.68 4.61 7.80
C ALA A 270 16.40 3.85 8.15
N VAL A 271 15.38 4.06 7.36
CA VAL A 271 14.08 3.37 7.42
C VAL A 271 13.75 2.81 6.05
N GLY A 272 12.94 1.79 6.00
CA GLY A 272 12.46 1.25 4.75
C GLY A 272 11.32 0.28 4.93
N TYR A 273 10.67 -0.02 3.83
CA TYR A 273 9.62 -1.04 3.78
C TYR A 273 9.68 -1.85 2.50
N ALA A 274 9.06 -2.99 2.53
CA ALA A 274 8.76 -3.79 1.36
C ALA A 274 7.36 -4.38 1.53
N GLN A 275 6.67 -4.64 0.43
CA GLN A 275 5.41 -5.37 0.42
C GLN A 275 5.39 -6.33 -0.76
N TRP A 276 4.88 -7.51 -0.52
CA TRP A 276 4.68 -8.54 -1.54
C TRP A 276 3.28 -9.10 -1.44
N GLN A 277 2.59 -9.17 -2.56
CA GLN A 277 1.38 -9.98 -2.67
C GLN A 277 1.80 -11.46 -2.72
N THR A 278 1.22 -12.26 -1.82
CA THR A 278 1.61 -13.68 -1.60
C THR A 278 0.64 -14.67 -2.21
N SER A 279 -0.60 -14.26 -2.49
CA SER A 279 -1.61 -15.10 -3.14
C SER A 279 -2.29 -14.39 -4.31
N ASP A 280 -3.00 -15.14 -5.13
CA ASP A 280 -3.68 -14.63 -6.32
C ASP A 280 -4.92 -13.79 -5.96
N ASN A 281 -5.21 -12.77 -6.77
CA ASN A 281 -6.49 -12.08 -6.70
C ASN A 281 -7.61 -13.01 -7.16
N GLN A 282 -8.76 -12.96 -6.51
CA GLN A 282 -9.95 -13.70 -6.94
C GLN A 282 -10.91 -12.76 -7.65
N ILE A 283 -11.13 -12.99 -8.93
CA ILE A 283 -12.00 -12.16 -9.77
C ILE A 283 -13.14 -13.04 -10.31
N GLY A 284 -14.35 -12.87 -9.80
CA GLY A 284 -15.51 -13.67 -10.15
C GLY A 284 -16.11 -13.31 -11.51
N LEU A 285 -15.30 -13.26 -12.57
CA LEU A 285 -15.70 -13.06 -13.95
C LEU A 285 -15.54 -14.38 -14.73
N ASN A 286 -16.51 -14.70 -15.57
CA ASN A 286 -16.46 -15.88 -16.45
C ASN A 286 -16.51 -15.44 -17.92
N PRO A 287 -15.38 -14.99 -18.49
CA PRO A 287 -15.34 -14.58 -19.88
C PRO A 287 -15.55 -15.77 -20.81
N SER A 288 -16.43 -15.60 -21.81
CA SER A 288 -16.78 -16.66 -22.76
C SER A 288 -15.73 -16.87 -23.88
N SER A 289 -14.74 -16.01 -23.98
CA SER A 289 -13.68 -16.10 -25.00
C SER A 289 -12.35 -16.54 -24.40
N ASN A 290 -11.57 -17.33 -25.15
CA ASN A 290 -10.22 -17.75 -24.72
C ASN A 290 -9.31 -16.56 -24.43
N LEU A 291 -9.44 -15.45 -25.19
CA LEU A 291 -8.67 -14.24 -24.96
C LEU A 291 -9.07 -13.59 -23.62
N GLY A 292 -10.37 -13.54 -23.33
CA GLY A 292 -10.88 -13.04 -22.05
C GLY A 292 -10.43 -13.88 -20.87
N GLN A 293 -10.42 -15.21 -21.00
CA GLN A 293 -9.91 -16.12 -19.98
C GLN A 293 -8.40 -15.93 -19.73
N SER A 294 -7.60 -15.76 -20.79
CA SER A 294 -6.16 -15.50 -20.65
C SER A 294 -5.88 -14.14 -20.02
N ALA A 295 -6.66 -13.11 -20.35
CA ALA A 295 -6.54 -11.78 -19.75
C ALA A 295 -6.91 -11.80 -18.25
N LEU A 296 -7.99 -12.51 -17.91
CA LEU A 296 -8.41 -12.70 -16.53
C LEU A 296 -7.33 -13.42 -15.70
N ALA A 297 -6.81 -14.54 -16.19
CA ALA A 297 -5.73 -15.27 -15.55
C ALA A 297 -4.48 -14.40 -15.34
N THR A 298 -4.15 -13.54 -16.30
CA THR A 298 -3.03 -12.60 -16.15
C THR A 298 -3.27 -11.61 -15.01
N LEU A 299 -4.50 -11.09 -14.87
CA LEU A 299 -4.85 -10.16 -13.79
C LEU A 299 -4.87 -10.84 -12.42
N GLU A 300 -5.37 -12.08 -12.36
CA GLU A 300 -5.41 -12.86 -11.12
C GLU A 300 -4.01 -13.21 -10.62
N HIS A 301 -3.11 -13.66 -11.50
CA HIS A 301 -1.76 -14.10 -11.17
C HIS A 301 -0.70 -12.98 -11.19
N THR A 302 -1.08 -11.73 -11.40
CA THR A 302 -0.13 -10.62 -11.32
C THR A 302 0.04 -10.17 -9.89
N HIS A 303 1.08 -10.69 -9.25
CA HIS A 303 1.43 -10.30 -7.89
C HIS A 303 2.18 -8.96 -7.89
N MET A 304 1.78 -8.08 -7.00
CA MET A 304 2.45 -6.82 -6.79
C MET A 304 3.65 -6.97 -5.86
N HIS A 305 4.60 -6.07 -6.00
CA HIS A 305 5.60 -5.81 -4.98
C HIS A 305 6.12 -4.37 -5.07
N ILE A 306 6.62 -3.88 -3.93
CA ILE A 306 7.18 -2.55 -3.78
C ILE A 306 8.28 -2.58 -2.72
N TYR A 307 9.29 -1.75 -2.88
CA TYR A 307 10.36 -1.52 -1.92
C TYR A 307 10.54 -0.02 -1.73
N ALA A 308 10.92 0.39 -0.52
CA ALA A 308 11.29 1.76 -0.24
C ALA A 308 12.40 1.85 0.79
N ALA A 309 13.16 2.92 0.71
CA ALA A 309 14.16 3.26 1.71
C ALA A 309 14.34 4.78 1.79
N GLY A 310 14.80 5.24 2.95
CA GLY A 310 15.09 6.65 3.15
C GLY A 310 15.63 6.96 4.53
N PRO A 311 15.90 8.24 4.83
CA PRO A 311 16.32 8.70 6.14
C PRO A 311 15.14 8.88 7.09
N GLY A 312 15.40 8.67 8.37
CA GLY A 312 14.49 8.99 9.47
C GLY A 312 15.21 9.74 10.59
N MET A 313 14.45 10.58 11.28
CA MET A 313 14.91 11.32 12.44
C MET A 313 13.79 11.38 13.48
N GLN A 314 14.12 11.10 14.75
CA GLN A 314 13.19 11.13 15.86
C GLN A 314 13.79 11.97 16.99
N LEU A 315 13.01 12.87 17.56
CA LEU A 315 13.39 13.75 18.66
C LEU A 315 12.48 13.53 19.86
N LEU A 316 13.03 12.96 20.92
CA LEU A 316 12.35 12.87 22.20
C LEU A 316 12.55 14.17 22.98
N THR A 317 11.43 14.76 23.37
CA THR A 317 11.40 15.98 24.20
C THR A 317 10.59 15.74 25.46
N LYS A 318 10.65 16.66 26.41
CA LYS A 318 9.75 16.63 27.59
C LYS A 318 8.27 16.82 27.26
N PHE A 319 7.93 17.23 26.04
CA PHE A 319 6.56 17.45 25.60
C PHE A 319 5.96 16.29 24.78
N GLY A 320 6.82 15.41 24.25
CA GLY A 320 6.43 14.32 23.39
C GLY A 320 7.55 13.90 22.46
N LEU A 321 7.25 12.93 21.63
CA LEU A 321 8.13 12.38 20.63
C LEU A 321 7.74 12.93 19.26
N PHE A 322 8.70 13.45 18.51
CA PHE A 322 8.52 13.97 17.16
C PHE A 322 9.34 13.14 16.20
N GLU A 323 8.77 12.71 15.10
CA GLU A 323 9.48 11.91 14.11
C GLU A 323 9.21 12.41 12.70
N LEU A 324 10.26 12.45 11.87
CA LEU A 324 10.22 12.79 10.45
C LEU A 324 10.90 11.68 9.66
N ARG A 325 10.24 11.18 8.61
CA ARG A 325 10.70 10.11 7.73
C ARG A 325 10.45 10.48 6.29
N TYR A 326 11.37 10.08 5.43
CA TYR A 326 11.21 10.18 4.00
C TYR A 326 11.47 8.80 3.38
N TYR A 327 10.67 8.44 2.39
CA TYR A 327 10.82 7.20 1.64
C TYR A 327 10.83 7.49 0.15
N ASP A 328 11.72 6.85 -0.58
CA ASP A 328 11.74 6.79 -2.03
C ASP A 328 11.48 5.35 -2.46
N GLU A 329 10.46 5.15 -3.28
CA GLU A 329 10.01 3.83 -3.70
C GLU A 329 10.72 3.40 -4.97
N PHE A 330 11.06 2.11 -5.05
CA PHE A 330 11.77 1.52 -6.19
C PHE A 330 11.38 0.05 -6.39
N GLY A 331 11.76 -0.49 -7.55
CA GLY A 331 11.56 -1.92 -7.86
C GLY A 331 10.09 -2.34 -7.84
N THR A 332 9.19 -1.45 -8.19
CA THR A 332 7.75 -1.70 -8.16
C THR A 332 7.29 -2.59 -9.30
N LYS A 333 6.28 -3.40 -9.04
CA LYS A 333 5.55 -4.19 -10.03
C LYS A 333 4.07 -4.15 -9.70
N ALA A 334 3.23 -3.91 -10.72
CA ALA A 334 1.77 -3.83 -10.61
C ALA A 334 1.24 -2.81 -9.58
N THR A 335 2.08 -1.87 -9.17
CA THR A 335 1.76 -0.73 -8.31
C THR A 335 2.59 0.48 -8.75
N PRO A 336 2.11 1.72 -8.56
CA PRO A 336 2.93 2.90 -8.80
C PRO A 336 4.15 2.93 -7.89
N SER A 337 5.15 3.71 -8.27
CA SER A 337 6.25 4.11 -7.39
C SER A 337 6.22 5.60 -7.15
N GLY A 338 6.45 5.99 -5.93
CA GLY A 338 6.38 7.38 -5.52
C GLY A 338 7.37 7.74 -4.43
N GLN A 339 7.10 8.85 -3.82
CA GLN A 339 7.84 9.37 -2.68
C GLN A 339 6.86 9.65 -1.55
N GLN A 340 7.29 9.37 -0.34
CA GLN A 340 6.48 9.57 0.85
C GLN A 340 7.25 10.37 1.90
N LEU A 341 6.62 11.42 2.42
CA LEU A 341 7.10 12.17 3.57
C LEU A 341 6.13 11.95 4.72
N MET A 342 6.63 11.51 5.86
CA MET A 342 5.82 11.28 7.04
C MET A 342 6.35 12.11 8.22
N PHE A 343 5.43 12.68 8.97
CA PHE A 343 5.72 13.39 10.22
C PHE A 343 4.75 12.91 11.30
N SER A 344 5.26 12.62 12.49
CA SER A 344 4.40 12.24 13.61
C SER A 344 4.75 12.97 14.90
N VAL A 345 3.72 13.12 15.74
CA VAL A 345 3.83 13.60 17.12
C VAL A 345 3.17 12.56 18.02
N THR A 346 3.94 12.04 18.99
CA THR A 346 3.41 11.09 19.99
C THR A 346 3.44 11.73 21.36
N LEU A 347 2.30 11.70 22.02
CA LEU A 347 2.09 12.17 23.38
C LEU A 347 1.81 10.97 24.29
N ALA A 348 2.44 10.96 25.47
CA ALA A 348 2.25 9.89 26.45
C ALA A 348 1.60 10.44 27.71
N GLY A 349 0.60 9.72 28.22
CA GLY A 349 0.01 9.93 29.52
C GLY A 349 0.07 8.63 30.32
N ASN A 350 0.45 8.71 31.58
CA ASN A 350 0.41 7.55 32.47
C ASN A 350 -0.82 7.66 33.39
N PRO A 351 -1.89 6.88 33.13
CA PRO A 351 -3.09 6.88 33.96
C PRO A 351 -3.03 5.88 35.14
N PHE A 352 -1.93 5.11 35.26
CA PHE A 352 -1.75 4.07 36.27
C PHE A 352 -0.83 4.48 37.40
#